data_7b482729166332c083b4b454173c784d
#
_entry.id   7b482729166332c083b4b454173c784d
#
_cell.length_a   1.000
_cell.length_b   1.000
_cell.length_c   1.000
_cell.angle_alpha   90.00
_cell.angle_beta   90.00
_cell.angle_gamma   90.00
#
_symmetry.space_group_name_H-M   'P 1'
#
loop_
_entity.id
_entity.type
_entity.pdbx_description
1 polymer ?
#
loop_
_entity_poly.entity_id
_entity_poly.type
_entity_poly.pdbx_seq_one_letter_code
_entity_poly.pdbx_strand_id
1 'polypeptide(L)'
;ANRAFYALPFLSNHEGKPSGAVYGFANILIKLIQEERPSHIIIAFDHARKTFRNEIYSEYKMQRKATPVELLSQFPIIKEMLSSMGITVIEQAGIEADDILGTLSKKYDGFKIILSGDRDLLQLINDNTNVWLTKKGVSEVEKVDEQRLKELYGIKPYQVIEMKALMGDTSDNIPGVKGIGEKTALSLIEKYNDVQNLYDHIDEISGKLKEKLENDKDMAFTSKTLATIKTDCELSVDFDDYKLKFPFAAKTYEFFKQMDFSSLLKNSALYSDVQPKESEAEKIEKVVLNKEFLDSIDLTNIKEFCYNLSTMEFLINNKIYYLEKNFSMFSELDLDDIIEKIGVLFKNEKVFKITKSAKQDMHILAKYDIQLNNFFDISVADYIINAGLKSNIDNIELSQYHSQYELLSNQLKENS
;
A
#
# COMPACT_ATOMS: atom_id res chain seq x y z
N ALA A 1 6.76 -2.89 -4.81
CA ALA A 1 5.89 -2.55 -5.94
C ALA A 1 4.98 -3.73 -6.34
N ASN A 2 5.51 -4.89 -6.72
CA ASN A 2 4.72 -6.06 -7.15
C ASN A 2 3.60 -6.44 -6.17
N ARG A 3 3.89 -6.58 -4.88
CA ARG A 3 2.87 -6.92 -3.87
C ARG A 3 1.80 -5.85 -3.73
N ALA A 4 2.16 -4.59 -3.79
CA ALA A 4 1.20 -3.49 -3.75
C ALA A 4 0.24 -3.52 -4.94
N PHE A 5 0.77 -3.83 -6.13
CA PHE A 5 -0.03 -3.96 -7.35
C PHE A 5 -1.11 -5.06 -7.25
N TYR A 6 -0.74 -6.25 -6.72
CA TYR A 6 -1.70 -7.36 -6.62
C TYR A 6 -2.57 -7.32 -5.35
N ALA A 7 -2.23 -6.49 -4.37
CA ALA A 7 -2.98 -6.39 -3.11
C ALA A 7 -4.08 -5.32 -3.14
N LEU A 8 -3.97 -4.34 -4.03
CA LEU A 8 -4.92 -3.25 -4.16
C LEU A 8 -5.79 -3.43 -5.42
N PRO A 9 -7.03 -2.92 -5.41
CA PRO A 9 -7.83 -2.83 -6.62
C PRO A 9 -7.14 -1.94 -7.66
N PHE A 10 -7.61 -2.01 -8.89
CA PHE A 10 -7.13 -1.09 -9.93
C PHE A 10 -7.47 0.36 -9.51
N LEU A 11 -6.44 1.16 -9.32
CA LEU A 11 -6.54 2.57 -8.99
C LEU A 11 -5.86 3.39 -10.09
N SER A 12 -6.48 4.50 -10.46
CA SER A 12 -5.91 5.51 -11.34
C SER A 12 -6.11 6.91 -10.76
N ASN A 13 -5.27 7.87 -11.14
CA ASN A 13 -5.52 9.28 -10.85
C ASN A 13 -6.57 9.85 -11.82
N HIS A 14 -6.94 11.14 -11.63
CA HIS A 14 -7.90 11.86 -12.47
C HIS A 14 -7.51 11.93 -13.97
N GLU A 15 -6.23 11.76 -14.31
CA GLU A 15 -5.74 11.67 -15.68
C GLU A 15 -5.77 10.25 -16.25
N GLY A 16 -6.30 9.26 -15.50
CA GLY A 16 -6.35 7.86 -15.91
C GLY A 16 -5.01 7.10 -15.76
N LYS A 17 -3.98 7.69 -15.14
CA LYS A 17 -2.69 7.02 -14.91
C LYS A 17 -2.83 5.94 -13.82
N PRO A 18 -2.41 4.69 -14.05
CA PRO A 18 -2.43 3.65 -13.02
C PRO A 18 -1.61 4.07 -11.80
N SER A 19 -2.18 3.97 -10.60
CA SER A 19 -1.57 4.49 -9.37
C SER A 19 -1.57 3.51 -8.20
N GLY A 20 -2.22 2.33 -8.32
CA GLY A 20 -2.38 1.39 -7.21
C GLY A 20 -1.05 0.90 -6.63
N ALA A 21 -0.07 0.52 -7.48
CA ALA A 21 1.24 0.08 -6.99
C ALA A 21 2.03 1.24 -6.35
N VAL A 22 1.92 2.45 -6.90
CA VAL A 22 2.56 3.67 -6.36
C VAL A 22 2.01 3.97 -4.97
N TYR A 23 0.68 4.01 -4.85
CA TYR A 23 -0.01 4.28 -3.59
C TYR A 23 0.31 3.24 -2.51
N GLY A 24 0.23 1.95 -2.85
CA GLY A 24 0.55 0.89 -1.91
C GLY A 24 2.02 0.88 -1.49
N PHE A 25 2.93 1.19 -2.41
CA PHE A 25 4.35 1.33 -2.10
C PHE A 25 4.61 2.52 -1.17
N ALA A 26 3.98 3.68 -1.44
CA ALA A 26 4.05 4.86 -0.58
C ALA A 26 3.60 4.55 0.86
N ASN A 27 2.46 3.88 1.02
CA ASN A 27 1.93 3.55 2.35
C ASN A 27 2.85 2.62 3.15
N ILE A 28 3.43 1.58 2.51
CA ILE A 28 4.40 0.69 3.17
C ILE A 28 5.62 1.48 3.62
N LEU A 29 6.17 2.31 2.74
CA LEU A 29 7.38 3.08 3.00
C LEU A 29 7.16 4.12 4.09
N ILE A 30 6.07 4.88 4.02
CA ILE A 30 5.73 5.91 5.02
C ILE A 30 5.49 5.27 6.39
N LYS A 31 4.75 4.15 6.44
CA LYS A 31 4.55 3.41 7.69
C LYS A 31 5.88 2.99 8.31
N LEU A 32 6.78 2.40 7.52
CA LEU A 32 8.11 2.02 7.98
C LEU A 32 8.92 3.23 8.52
N ILE A 33 8.89 4.36 7.80
CA ILE A 33 9.58 5.58 8.23
C ILE A 33 9.05 6.08 9.57
N GLN A 34 7.74 6.09 9.75
CA GLN A 34 7.10 6.58 10.98
C GLN A 34 7.32 5.66 12.19
N GLU A 35 7.28 4.34 11.96
CA GLU A 35 7.45 3.34 13.02
C GLU A 35 8.91 3.17 13.44
N GLU A 36 9.82 3.04 12.48
CA GLU A 36 11.22 2.67 12.75
C GLU A 36 12.18 3.87 12.75
N ARG A 37 11.78 5.01 12.19
CA ARG A 37 12.56 6.26 12.13
C ARG A 37 14.01 6.04 11.67
N PRO A 38 14.22 5.39 10.51
CA PRO A 38 15.55 5.08 10.03
C PRO A 38 16.35 6.36 9.71
N SER A 39 17.64 6.35 9.98
CA SER A 39 18.53 7.46 9.61
C SER A 39 18.82 7.50 8.10
N HIS A 40 18.81 6.34 7.44
CA HIS A 40 19.10 6.18 6.02
C HIS A 40 18.06 5.26 5.38
N ILE A 41 17.74 5.51 4.12
CA ILE A 41 16.89 4.63 3.29
C ILE A 41 17.54 4.45 1.92
N ILE A 42 17.69 3.20 1.52
CA ILE A 42 18.16 2.81 0.19
C ILE A 42 17.11 1.94 -0.46
N ILE A 43 16.75 2.28 -1.70
CA ILE A 43 15.83 1.50 -2.51
C ILE A 43 16.59 0.92 -3.69
N ALA A 44 16.68 -0.40 -3.77
CA ALA A 44 17.30 -1.10 -4.88
C ALA A 44 16.24 -1.54 -5.92
N PHE A 45 16.54 -1.34 -7.19
CA PHE A 45 15.75 -1.85 -8.32
C PHE A 45 16.61 -2.73 -9.22
N ASP A 46 15.98 -3.73 -9.84
CA ASP A 46 16.58 -4.45 -10.94
C ASP A 46 16.70 -3.56 -12.18
N HIS A 47 17.88 -3.49 -12.78
CA HIS A 47 18.12 -2.67 -13.97
C HIS A 47 17.75 -3.41 -15.26
N ALA A 48 18.09 -4.67 -15.37
CA ALA A 48 17.88 -5.48 -16.56
C ALA A 48 17.59 -6.96 -16.21
N ARG A 49 17.05 -7.70 -17.20
CA ARG A 49 16.73 -9.12 -16.99
C ARG A 49 17.95 -10.03 -17.00
N LYS A 50 19.03 -9.65 -17.69
CA LYS A 50 20.23 -10.48 -17.82
C LYS A 50 21.27 -10.06 -16.78
N THR A 51 21.70 -11.03 -16.00
CA THR A 51 22.74 -10.89 -14.98
C THR A 51 23.79 -11.98 -15.17
N PHE A 52 24.86 -11.95 -14.40
CA PHE A 52 25.90 -13.00 -14.42
C PHE A 52 25.31 -14.41 -14.21
N ARG A 53 24.17 -14.54 -13.51
CA ARG A 53 23.50 -15.82 -13.29
C ARG A 53 23.04 -16.48 -14.61
N ASN A 54 22.66 -15.69 -15.60
CA ASN A 54 22.31 -16.21 -16.93
C ASN A 54 23.51 -16.69 -17.73
N GLU A 55 24.73 -16.25 -17.40
CA GLU A 55 25.97 -16.78 -17.98
C GLU A 55 26.32 -18.14 -17.38
N ILE A 56 26.02 -18.34 -16.07
CA ILE A 56 26.21 -19.63 -15.39
C ILE A 56 25.17 -20.64 -15.80
N TYR A 57 23.90 -20.21 -15.87
CA TYR A 57 22.75 -21.07 -16.21
C TYR A 57 21.76 -20.32 -17.09
N SER A 58 21.73 -20.65 -18.38
CA SER A 58 20.96 -19.90 -19.39
C SER A 58 19.45 -19.90 -19.14
N GLU A 59 18.93 -20.92 -18.43
CA GLU A 59 17.52 -21.07 -18.13
C GLU A 59 17.09 -20.30 -16.82
N TYR A 60 18.04 -19.67 -16.12
CA TYR A 60 17.74 -18.91 -14.92
C TYR A 60 16.65 -17.84 -15.16
N LYS A 61 15.58 -17.88 -14.37
CA LYS A 61 14.40 -16.98 -14.47
C LYS A 61 13.66 -17.00 -15.82
N MET A 62 13.95 -17.97 -16.72
CA MET A 62 13.31 -18.04 -18.04
C MET A 62 11.81 -18.26 -17.99
N GLN A 63 11.30 -18.95 -16.95
CA GLN A 63 9.88 -19.26 -16.78
C GLN A 63 9.07 -18.10 -16.20
N ARG A 64 9.71 -17.01 -15.77
CA ARG A 64 9.01 -15.85 -15.20
C ARG A 64 8.14 -15.20 -16.26
N LYS A 65 6.84 -15.09 -15.97
CA LYS A 65 5.89 -14.36 -16.82
C LYS A 65 6.32 -12.92 -16.99
N ALA A 66 5.98 -12.33 -18.13
CA ALA A 66 6.19 -10.90 -18.33
C ALA A 66 5.43 -10.10 -17.26
N THR A 67 6.07 -9.07 -16.74
CA THR A 67 5.42 -8.12 -15.82
C THR A 67 4.26 -7.44 -16.55
N PRO A 68 3.06 -7.36 -15.96
CA PRO A 68 1.92 -6.67 -16.57
C PRO A 68 2.29 -5.24 -16.99
N VAL A 69 1.75 -4.79 -18.12
CA VAL A 69 2.05 -3.46 -18.68
C VAL A 69 1.64 -2.35 -17.69
N GLU A 70 0.53 -2.56 -17.00
CA GLU A 70 0.00 -1.65 -16.00
C GLU A 70 0.94 -1.50 -14.78
N LEU A 71 1.67 -2.54 -14.42
CA LEU A 71 2.70 -2.46 -13.39
C LEU A 71 3.99 -1.84 -13.93
N LEU A 72 4.39 -2.20 -15.17
CA LEU A 72 5.58 -1.62 -15.79
C LEU A 72 5.49 -0.11 -15.91
N SER A 73 4.30 0.42 -16.26
CA SER A 73 4.06 1.86 -16.35
C SER A 73 4.17 2.59 -15.00
N GLN A 74 4.02 1.89 -13.88
CA GLN A 74 4.10 2.49 -12.56
C GLN A 74 5.53 2.56 -11.97
N PHE A 75 6.50 1.80 -12.48
CA PHE A 75 7.88 1.89 -11.97
C PHE A 75 8.51 3.28 -12.15
N PRO A 76 8.40 3.95 -13.31
CA PRO A 76 8.87 5.33 -13.44
C PRO A 76 8.20 6.28 -12.43
N ILE A 77 6.90 6.12 -12.21
CA ILE A 77 6.13 6.95 -11.27
C ILE A 77 6.59 6.70 -9.83
N ILE A 78 6.89 5.44 -9.45
CA ILE A 78 7.47 5.12 -8.13
C ILE A 78 8.85 5.80 -7.98
N LYS A 79 9.70 5.78 -9.00
CA LYS A 79 11.00 6.46 -8.95
C LYS A 79 10.86 7.98 -8.83
N GLU A 80 9.91 8.58 -9.54
CA GLU A 80 9.57 10.00 -9.42
C GLU A 80 9.08 10.33 -8.00
N MET A 81 8.19 9.52 -7.43
CA MET A 81 7.75 9.63 -6.04
C MET A 81 8.93 9.62 -5.07
N LEU A 82 9.80 8.63 -5.17
CA LEU A 82 10.99 8.50 -4.31
C LEU A 82 11.90 9.72 -4.45
N SER A 83 12.12 10.21 -5.66
CA SER A 83 12.86 11.45 -5.92
C SER A 83 12.19 12.66 -5.26
N SER A 84 10.86 12.75 -5.30
CA SER A 84 10.12 13.82 -4.62
C SER A 84 10.27 13.75 -3.10
N MET A 85 10.35 12.53 -2.53
CA MET A 85 10.60 12.28 -1.10
C MET A 85 12.06 12.50 -0.70
N GLY A 86 12.95 12.77 -1.65
CA GLY A 86 14.41 12.87 -1.41
C GLY A 86 15.06 11.52 -1.11
N ILE A 87 14.45 10.42 -1.55
CA ILE A 87 14.97 9.06 -1.35
C ILE A 87 15.67 8.62 -2.63
N THR A 88 16.94 8.24 -2.49
CA THR A 88 17.77 7.82 -3.62
C THR A 88 17.54 6.35 -3.95
N VAL A 89 17.50 6.06 -5.25
CA VAL A 89 17.36 4.72 -5.82
C VAL A 89 18.71 4.25 -6.35
N ILE A 90 19.02 2.97 -6.14
CA ILE A 90 20.17 2.30 -6.75
C ILE A 90 19.67 1.24 -7.73
N GLU A 91 20.30 1.23 -8.91
CA GLU A 91 20.16 0.16 -9.90
C GLU A 91 21.47 0.04 -10.67
N GLN A 92 21.88 -1.17 -10.98
CA GLN A 92 23.13 -1.42 -11.71
C GLN A 92 22.96 -2.56 -12.71
N ALA A 93 23.50 -2.37 -13.91
CA ALA A 93 23.48 -3.41 -14.95
C ALA A 93 24.34 -4.61 -14.54
N GLY A 94 23.90 -5.81 -14.91
CA GLY A 94 24.65 -7.06 -14.70
C GLY A 94 24.48 -7.71 -13.34
N ILE A 95 23.87 -7.04 -12.38
CA ILE A 95 23.55 -7.59 -11.05
C ILE A 95 22.08 -7.37 -10.72
N GLU A 96 21.58 -8.09 -9.73
CA GLU A 96 20.20 -7.97 -9.25
C GLU A 96 20.09 -7.04 -8.03
N ALA A 97 18.89 -6.55 -7.76
CA ALA A 97 18.62 -5.73 -6.58
C ALA A 97 19.04 -6.42 -5.28
N ASP A 98 18.91 -7.74 -5.20
CA ASP A 98 19.32 -8.53 -4.04
C ASP A 98 20.83 -8.52 -3.84
N ASP A 99 21.63 -8.52 -4.93
CA ASP A 99 23.09 -8.40 -4.85
C ASP A 99 23.51 -7.00 -4.40
N ILE A 100 22.76 -5.96 -4.83
CA ILE A 100 22.94 -4.59 -4.33
C ILE A 100 22.69 -4.56 -2.82
N LEU A 101 21.54 -5.09 -2.36
CA LEU A 101 21.21 -5.13 -0.94
C LEU A 101 22.21 -5.94 -0.12
N GLY A 102 22.66 -7.08 -0.62
CA GLY A 102 23.68 -7.92 -0.01
C GLY A 102 25.01 -7.18 0.15
N THR A 103 25.46 -6.50 -0.90
CA THR A 103 26.69 -5.72 -0.87
C THR A 103 26.62 -4.54 0.11
N LEU A 104 25.49 -3.81 0.10
CA LEU A 104 25.27 -2.68 0.99
C LEU A 104 25.15 -3.13 2.46
N SER A 105 24.49 -4.26 2.71
CA SER A 105 24.37 -4.81 4.06
C SER A 105 25.72 -5.18 4.67
N LYS A 106 26.68 -5.56 3.85
CA LYS A 106 28.07 -5.84 4.28
C LYS A 106 28.92 -4.59 4.43
N LYS A 107 28.73 -3.58 3.56
CA LYS A 107 29.52 -2.33 3.57
C LYS A 107 29.13 -1.36 4.68
N TYR A 108 27.88 -1.36 5.13
CA TYR A 108 27.37 -0.44 6.15
C TYR A 108 27.49 -1.06 7.55
N ASP A 109 28.17 -0.37 8.46
CA ASP A 109 28.45 -0.90 9.81
C ASP A 109 27.27 -0.78 10.79
N GLY A 110 26.29 0.05 10.51
CA GLY A 110 25.11 0.25 11.36
C GLY A 110 24.13 -0.93 11.33
N PHE A 111 23.15 -0.91 12.21
CA PHE A 111 22.03 -1.87 12.17
C PHE A 111 21.20 -1.68 10.91
N LYS A 112 20.85 -2.78 10.25
CA LYS A 112 20.14 -2.79 8.96
C LYS A 112 18.87 -3.59 9.01
N ILE A 113 17.84 -3.07 8.33
CA ILE A 113 16.60 -3.77 8.08
C ILE A 113 16.43 -3.90 6.57
N ILE A 114 16.37 -5.11 6.05
CA ILE A 114 16.07 -5.38 4.65
C ILE A 114 14.59 -5.71 4.54
N LEU A 115 13.80 -4.82 3.92
CA LEU A 115 12.38 -5.05 3.68
C LEU A 115 12.16 -5.62 2.28
N SER A 116 11.71 -6.86 2.20
CA SER A 116 11.44 -7.54 0.93
C SER A 116 10.31 -8.57 1.03
N GLY A 117 9.84 -9.04 -0.10
CA GLY A 117 8.99 -10.23 -0.19
C GLY A 117 9.77 -11.49 -0.51
N ASP A 118 11.08 -11.35 -0.76
CA ASP A 118 11.94 -12.46 -1.16
C ASP A 118 12.60 -13.12 0.03
N ARG A 119 12.44 -14.44 0.14
CA ARG A 119 13.04 -15.24 1.21
C ARG A 119 14.53 -15.49 1.00
N ASP A 120 15.05 -15.27 -0.19
CA ASP A 120 16.47 -15.47 -0.48
C ASP A 120 17.34 -14.50 0.33
N LEU A 121 16.80 -13.33 0.65
CA LEU A 121 17.44 -12.34 1.50
C LEU A 121 17.64 -12.80 2.94
N LEU A 122 16.97 -13.87 3.40
CA LEU A 122 17.19 -14.46 4.73
C LEU A 122 18.62 -14.95 4.92
N GLN A 123 19.36 -15.25 3.84
CA GLN A 123 20.79 -15.59 3.89
C GLN A 123 21.68 -14.44 4.38
N LEU A 124 21.19 -13.19 4.33
CA LEU A 124 21.92 -11.98 4.72
C LEU A 124 21.78 -11.65 6.22
N ILE A 125 20.94 -12.36 6.95
CA ILE A 125 20.72 -12.13 8.39
C ILE A 125 22.03 -12.38 9.15
N ASN A 126 22.34 -11.45 10.07
CA ASN A 126 23.43 -11.52 11.03
C ASN A 126 23.14 -10.60 12.21
N ASP A 127 24.09 -10.46 13.15
CA ASP A 127 23.94 -9.64 14.36
C ASP A 127 23.49 -8.19 14.09
N ASN A 128 23.82 -7.64 12.91
CA ASN A 128 23.53 -6.25 12.51
C ASN A 128 22.55 -6.15 11.34
N THR A 129 21.96 -7.26 10.89
CA THR A 129 21.05 -7.27 9.72
C THR A 129 19.87 -8.18 9.98
N ASN A 130 18.68 -7.60 10.00
CA ASN A 130 17.42 -8.34 10.02
C ASN A 130 16.71 -8.24 8.67
N VAL A 131 15.92 -9.25 8.34
CA VAL A 131 15.08 -9.26 7.14
C VAL A 131 13.61 -9.22 7.54
N TRP A 132 12.89 -8.27 7.00
CA TRP A 132 11.46 -8.12 7.22
C TRP A 132 10.72 -8.56 5.98
N LEU A 133 10.06 -9.71 6.09
CA LEU A 133 9.29 -10.29 4.99
C LEU A 133 7.87 -9.69 4.95
N THR A 134 7.54 -9.07 3.83
CA THR A 134 6.16 -8.62 3.60
C THR A 134 5.24 -9.83 3.44
N LYS A 135 4.14 -9.93 4.21
CA LYS A 135 3.10 -10.98 4.12
C LYS A 135 1.97 -10.58 3.15
N LYS A 136 0.85 -11.30 3.16
CA LYS A 136 -0.33 -10.96 2.36
C LYS A 136 -0.83 -9.56 2.72
N GLY A 137 -1.08 -8.72 1.70
CA GLY A 137 -1.46 -7.33 1.88
C GLY A 137 -0.27 -6.36 1.95
N VAL A 138 -0.57 -5.10 2.21
CA VAL A 138 0.43 -3.99 2.27
C VAL A 138 0.84 -3.64 3.71
N SER A 139 0.26 -4.26 4.74
CA SER A 139 0.39 -3.82 6.14
C SER A 139 1.11 -4.78 7.07
N GLU A 140 1.25 -6.06 6.71
CA GLU A 140 1.85 -7.05 7.59
C GLU A 140 3.27 -7.42 7.16
N VAL A 141 4.20 -7.30 8.10
CA VAL A 141 5.59 -7.75 7.95
C VAL A 141 5.93 -8.78 9.01
N GLU A 142 6.67 -9.81 8.62
CA GLU A 142 7.31 -10.74 9.55
C GLU A 142 8.76 -10.33 9.75
N LYS A 143 9.07 -9.91 10.97
CA LYS A 143 10.42 -9.52 11.37
C LYS A 143 11.22 -10.79 11.64
N VAL A 144 12.27 -11.02 10.84
CA VAL A 144 13.08 -12.23 10.93
C VAL A 144 14.52 -11.85 11.26
N ASP A 145 14.96 -12.26 12.43
CA ASP A 145 16.35 -12.33 12.89
C ASP A 145 16.83 -13.78 12.86
N GLU A 146 18.04 -14.05 13.32
CA GLU A 146 18.60 -15.41 13.33
C GLU A 146 17.80 -16.36 14.23
N GLN A 147 17.34 -15.90 15.39
CA GLN A 147 16.50 -16.70 16.28
C GLN A 147 15.17 -17.06 15.62
N ARG A 148 14.51 -16.08 15.02
CA ARG A 148 13.24 -16.27 14.33
C ARG A 148 13.38 -17.19 13.12
N LEU A 149 14.48 -17.07 12.36
CA LEU A 149 14.78 -17.96 11.24
C LEU A 149 14.90 -19.43 11.72
N LYS A 150 15.60 -19.63 12.83
CA LYS A 150 15.76 -20.95 13.42
C LYS A 150 14.41 -21.51 13.92
N GLU A 151 13.56 -20.69 14.51
CA GLU A 151 12.19 -21.12 14.92
C GLU A 151 11.32 -21.51 13.72
N LEU A 152 11.41 -20.78 12.61
CA LEU A 152 10.58 -21.00 11.42
C LEU A 152 11.02 -22.21 10.59
N TYR A 153 12.34 -22.39 10.43
CA TYR A 153 12.90 -23.36 9.46
C TYR A 153 13.92 -24.32 10.07
N GLY A 154 14.34 -24.13 11.30
CA GLY A 154 15.36 -24.96 11.96
C GLY A 154 16.79 -24.74 11.45
N ILE A 155 17.03 -23.70 10.64
CA ILE A 155 18.31 -23.44 9.96
C ILE A 155 18.92 -22.09 10.36
N LYS A 156 20.20 -21.96 10.09
CA LYS A 156 20.95 -20.71 10.20
C LYS A 156 20.90 -19.91 8.88
N PRO A 157 21.20 -18.59 8.88
CA PRO A 157 21.16 -17.77 7.68
C PRO A 157 21.94 -18.32 6.49
N TYR A 158 23.18 -18.73 6.67
CA TYR A 158 24.00 -19.31 5.60
C TYR A 158 23.46 -20.65 5.05
N GLN A 159 22.63 -21.34 5.81
CA GLN A 159 22.03 -22.60 5.40
C GLN A 159 20.83 -22.41 4.44
N VAL A 160 20.33 -21.20 4.26
CA VAL A 160 19.29 -20.88 3.28
C VAL A 160 19.75 -21.25 1.87
N ILE A 161 20.99 -20.90 1.49
CA ILE A 161 21.56 -21.24 0.19
C ILE A 161 21.85 -22.75 0.07
N GLU A 162 22.26 -23.40 1.15
CA GLU A 162 22.52 -24.83 1.20
C GLU A 162 21.21 -25.64 0.97
N MET A 163 20.13 -25.20 1.59
CA MET A 163 18.79 -25.76 1.37
C MET A 163 18.36 -25.61 -0.09
N LYS A 164 18.53 -24.39 -0.65
CA LYS A 164 18.20 -24.13 -2.07
C LYS A 164 19.08 -24.87 -3.05
N ALA A 165 20.33 -25.09 -2.73
CA ALA A 165 21.22 -25.93 -3.54
C ALA A 165 20.67 -27.35 -3.74
N LEU A 166 20.03 -27.91 -2.71
CA LEU A 166 19.46 -29.25 -2.78
C LEU A 166 18.03 -29.28 -3.34
N MET A 167 17.15 -28.40 -2.87
CA MET A 167 15.73 -28.45 -3.30
C MET A 167 15.44 -27.69 -4.59
N GLY A 168 16.36 -26.81 -5.01
CA GLY A 168 16.12 -25.87 -6.09
C GLY A 168 15.16 -24.75 -5.71
N ASP A 169 14.82 -23.93 -6.72
CA ASP A 169 13.77 -22.90 -6.63
C ASP A 169 13.01 -22.81 -7.95
N THR A 170 11.74 -23.19 -7.92
CA THR A 170 10.90 -23.16 -9.12
C THR A 170 10.57 -21.74 -9.58
N SER A 171 10.58 -20.73 -8.69
CA SER A 171 10.29 -19.34 -9.04
C SER A 171 11.41 -18.71 -9.87
N ASP A 172 12.65 -19.13 -9.63
CA ASP A 172 13.86 -18.65 -10.30
C ASP A 172 14.43 -19.65 -11.31
N ASN A 173 13.76 -20.79 -11.47
CA ASN A 173 14.20 -21.91 -12.29
C ASN A 173 15.60 -22.41 -11.88
N ILE A 174 15.85 -22.48 -10.57
CA ILE A 174 17.03 -23.11 -10.00
C ILE A 174 16.74 -24.60 -9.84
N PRO A 175 17.50 -25.48 -10.49
CA PRO A 175 17.13 -26.88 -10.64
C PRO A 175 17.23 -27.69 -9.34
N GLY A 176 18.22 -27.46 -8.50
CA GLY A 176 18.49 -28.30 -7.34
C GLY A 176 18.88 -29.74 -7.72
N VAL A 177 18.67 -30.67 -6.78
CA VAL A 177 18.79 -32.11 -7.00
C VAL A 177 17.41 -32.68 -7.28
N LYS A 178 17.25 -33.37 -8.43
CA LYS A 178 15.95 -33.84 -8.89
C LYS A 178 15.27 -34.78 -7.89
N GLY A 179 14.08 -34.38 -7.45
CA GLY A 179 13.26 -35.16 -6.53
C GLY A 179 13.71 -35.05 -5.06
N ILE A 180 14.47 -34.02 -4.71
CA ILE A 180 14.68 -33.55 -3.34
C ILE A 180 13.80 -32.33 -3.12
N GLY A 181 12.88 -32.41 -2.16
CA GLY A 181 12.04 -31.30 -1.72
C GLY A 181 12.52 -30.74 -0.38
N GLU A 182 11.84 -29.67 0.05
CA GLU A 182 12.20 -28.89 1.25
C GLU A 182 12.46 -29.76 2.50
N LYS A 183 11.57 -30.71 2.82
CA LYS A 183 11.73 -31.59 4.00
C LYS A 183 13.01 -32.42 3.95
N THR A 184 13.33 -32.99 2.79
CA THR A 184 14.54 -33.81 2.63
C THR A 184 15.78 -32.93 2.65
N ALA A 185 15.74 -31.77 2.01
CA ALA A 185 16.83 -30.80 2.04
C ALA A 185 17.13 -30.34 3.47
N LEU A 186 16.10 -29.92 4.23
CA LEU A 186 16.26 -29.54 5.64
C LEU A 186 16.87 -30.64 6.49
N SER A 187 16.39 -31.90 6.37
CA SER A 187 16.95 -33.02 7.13
C SER A 187 18.42 -33.31 6.79
N LEU A 188 18.80 -33.14 5.51
CA LEU A 188 20.20 -33.30 5.09
C LEU A 188 21.07 -32.16 5.63
N ILE A 189 20.59 -30.92 5.57
CA ILE A 189 21.33 -29.76 6.11
C ILE A 189 21.42 -29.81 7.65
N GLU A 190 20.40 -30.28 8.34
CA GLU A 190 20.46 -30.51 9.78
C GLU A 190 21.57 -31.51 10.14
N LYS A 191 21.69 -32.62 9.38
CA LYS A 191 22.68 -33.66 9.64
C LYS A 191 24.11 -33.28 9.20
N TYR A 192 24.23 -32.71 7.99
CA TYR A 192 25.54 -32.49 7.36
C TYR A 192 25.99 -31.04 7.36
N ASN A 193 25.15 -30.08 7.81
CA ASN A 193 25.39 -28.66 7.92
C ASN A 193 25.41 -27.90 6.58
N ASP A 194 26.08 -28.38 5.57
CA ASP A 194 26.19 -27.79 4.25
C ASP A 194 26.35 -28.83 3.15
N VAL A 195 26.19 -28.42 1.89
CA VAL A 195 26.27 -29.30 0.72
C VAL A 195 27.65 -29.90 0.53
N GLN A 196 28.73 -29.17 0.82
CA GLN A 196 30.09 -29.72 0.66
C GLN A 196 30.28 -30.89 1.64
N ASN A 197 29.97 -30.70 2.92
CA ASN A 197 30.09 -31.72 3.93
C ASN A 197 29.17 -32.92 3.67
N LEU A 198 27.98 -32.67 3.13
CA LEU A 198 27.07 -33.73 2.66
C LEU A 198 27.76 -34.66 1.63
N TYR A 199 28.40 -34.07 0.62
CA TYR A 199 29.07 -34.85 -0.42
C TYR A 199 30.38 -35.50 0.07
N ASP A 200 31.05 -34.93 1.02
CA ASP A 200 32.23 -35.52 1.67
C ASP A 200 31.85 -36.76 2.48
N HIS A 201 30.59 -36.86 2.92
CA HIS A 201 30.04 -38.00 3.67
C HIS A 201 28.96 -38.76 2.89
N ILE A 202 29.00 -38.72 1.54
CA ILE A 202 27.96 -39.32 0.67
C ILE A 202 27.79 -40.82 0.91
N ASP A 203 28.85 -41.50 1.34
CA ASP A 203 28.84 -42.92 1.64
C ASP A 203 28.03 -43.32 2.88
N GLU A 204 27.70 -42.37 3.74
CA GLU A 204 26.76 -42.59 4.84
C GLU A 204 25.30 -42.62 4.40
N ILE A 205 25.02 -42.24 3.16
CA ILE A 205 23.69 -42.22 2.58
C ILE A 205 23.54 -43.44 1.71
N SER A 206 22.37 -44.05 1.67
CA SER A 206 22.12 -45.26 0.91
C SER A 206 20.85 -45.19 0.07
N GLY A 207 20.72 -46.14 -0.87
CA GLY A 207 19.53 -46.30 -1.70
C GLY A 207 19.29 -45.13 -2.67
N LYS A 208 18.02 -44.94 -3.04
CA LYS A 208 17.62 -43.96 -4.06
C LYS A 208 18.00 -42.50 -3.71
N LEU A 209 18.19 -42.16 -2.45
CA LEU A 209 18.61 -40.83 -2.06
C LEU A 209 20.06 -40.58 -2.46
N LYS A 210 20.96 -41.56 -2.19
CA LYS A 210 22.36 -41.48 -2.62
C LYS A 210 22.47 -41.36 -4.15
N GLU A 211 21.75 -42.22 -4.89
CA GLU A 211 21.75 -42.19 -6.33
C GLU A 211 21.35 -40.80 -6.90
N LYS A 212 20.30 -40.17 -6.32
CA LYS A 212 19.86 -38.82 -6.73
C LYS A 212 20.95 -37.79 -6.49
N LEU A 213 21.54 -37.79 -5.29
CA LEU A 213 22.58 -36.84 -4.90
C LEU A 213 23.82 -37.00 -5.79
N GLU A 214 24.28 -38.23 -6.07
CA GLU A 214 25.43 -38.47 -6.92
C GLU A 214 25.19 -38.08 -8.38
N ASN A 215 23.99 -38.36 -8.93
CA ASN A 215 23.63 -38.02 -10.30
C ASN A 215 23.57 -36.51 -10.56
N ASP A 216 23.10 -35.72 -9.57
CA ASP A 216 22.88 -34.29 -9.71
C ASP A 216 23.87 -33.45 -8.90
N LYS A 217 25.04 -34.01 -8.53
CA LYS A 217 26.08 -33.33 -7.74
C LYS A 217 26.45 -31.96 -8.30
N ASP A 218 26.81 -31.91 -9.58
CA ASP A 218 27.23 -30.67 -10.24
C ASP A 218 26.09 -29.66 -10.28
N MET A 219 24.86 -30.16 -10.42
CA MET A 219 23.68 -29.32 -10.41
C MET A 219 23.39 -28.74 -9.02
N ALA A 220 23.66 -29.46 -7.93
CA ALA A 220 23.56 -28.95 -6.58
C ALA A 220 24.52 -27.76 -6.35
N PHE A 221 25.77 -27.86 -6.77
CA PHE A 221 26.77 -26.78 -6.67
C PHE A 221 26.43 -25.60 -7.57
N THR A 222 25.96 -25.86 -8.80
CA THR A 222 25.45 -24.80 -9.69
C THR A 222 24.30 -24.07 -9.04
N SER A 223 23.32 -24.79 -8.47
CA SER A 223 22.16 -24.22 -7.78
C SER A 223 22.58 -23.42 -6.55
N LYS A 224 23.58 -23.88 -5.79
CA LYS A 224 24.18 -23.10 -4.67
C LYS A 224 24.72 -21.77 -5.18
N THR A 225 25.47 -21.78 -6.27
CA THR A 225 26.04 -20.56 -6.87
C THR A 225 24.94 -19.59 -7.33
N LEU A 226 23.88 -20.10 -7.96
CA LEU A 226 22.75 -19.30 -8.43
C LEU A 226 21.94 -18.69 -7.27
N ALA A 227 21.75 -19.43 -6.18
CA ALA A 227 21.02 -18.97 -5.00
C ALA A 227 21.82 -18.00 -4.12
N THR A 228 23.14 -17.97 -4.28
CA THR A 228 24.01 -17.11 -3.47
C THR A 228 23.90 -15.65 -3.91
N ILE A 229 23.58 -14.77 -2.98
CA ILE A 229 23.58 -13.32 -3.17
C ILE A 229 25.03 -12.82 -3.12
N LYS A 230 25.46 -12.07 -4.13
CA LYS A 230 26.78 -11.41 -4.11
C LYS A 230 26.79 -10.27 -3.11
N THR A 231 27.85 -10.24 -2.29
CA THR A 231 28.02 -9.23 -1.24
C THR A 231 29.26 -8.37 -1.42
N ASP A 232 29.88 -8.46 -2.61
CA ASP A 232 31.16 -7.83 -2.95
C ASP A 232 31.11 -7.10 -4.30
N CYS A 233 29.90 -6.70 -4.74
CA CYS A 233 29.74 -5.96 -5.98
C CYS A 233 30.43 -4.59 -5.91
N GLU A 234 31.00 -4.17 -7.05
CA GLU A 234 31.54 -2.82 -7.18
C GLU A 234 30.39 -1.82 -7.25
N LEU A 235 30.07 -1.20 -6.10
CA LEU A 235 29.06 -0.14 -6.00
C LEU A 235 29.75 1.15 -5.58
N SER A 236 29.51 2.21 -6.36
CA SER A 236 29.90 3.57 -5.96
C SER A 236 28.78 4.15 -5.09
N VAL A 237 28.96 4.09 -3.77
CA VAL A 237 27.96 4.52 -2.77
C VAL A 237 28.64 5.40 -1.74
N ASP A 238 28.14 6.62 -1.61
CA ASP A 238 28.34 7.44 -0.43
C ASP A 238 27.08 7.34 0.44
N PHE A 239 27.21 6.80 1.65
CA PHE A 239 26.04 6.59 2.53
C PHE A 239 25.40 7.92 2.96
N ASP A 240 26.11 9.04 2.92
CA ASP A 240 25.56 10.35 3.22
C ASP A 240 24.47 10.78 2.22
N ASP A 241 24.52 10.29 0.98
CA ASP A 241 23.51 10.54 -0.05
C ASP A 241 22.17 9.85 0.24
N TYR A 242 22.15 8.90 1.18
CA TYR A 242 20.98 8.10 1.54
C TYR A 242 20.38 8.48 2.88
N LYS A 243 20.85 9.56 3.50
CA LYS A 243 20.26 10.11 4.72
C LYS A 243 18.81 10.49 4.47
N LEU A 244 17.92 9.95 5.30
CA LEU A 244 16.52 10.29 5.24
C LEU A 244 16.29 11.71 5.74
N LYS A 245 15.64 12.53 4.92
CA LYS A 245 15.11 13.85 5.31
C LYS A 245 13.62 13.72 5.56
N PHE A 246 13.23 13.70 6.82
CA PHE A 246 11.83 13.57 7.23
C PHE A 246 11.56 14.58 8.37
N PRO A 247 10.43 15.32 8.33
CA PRO A 247 9.32 15.29 7.35
C PRO A 247 9.75 15.70 5.93
N PHE A 248 8.96 15.27 4.92
CA PHE A 248 9.27 15.49 3.50
C PHE A 248 9.07 16.95 3.09
N ALA A 249 9.80 17.38 2.06
CA ALA A 249 9.68 18.71 1.47
C ALA A 249 8.37 18.89 0.66
N ALA A 250 7.99 20.13 0.39
CA ALA A 250 6.79 20.51 -0.36
C ALA A 250 6.61 19.78 -1.71
N LYS A 251 7.72 19.42 -2.39
CA LYS A 251 7.66 18.67 -3.66
C LYS A 251 6.98 17.30 -3.53
N THR A 252 7.05 16.65 -2.36
CA THR A 252 6.36 15.39 -2.08
C THR A 252 4.85 15.61 -1.98
N TYR A 253 4.44 16.70 -1.35
CA TYR A 253 3.03 17.09 -1.26
C TYR A 253 2.45 17.32 -2.66
N GLU A 254 3.15 18.07 -3.52
CA GLU A 254 2.71 18.33 -4.89
C GLU A 254 2.63 17.04 -5.72
N PHE A 255 3.60 16.13 -5.56
CA PHE A 255 3.53 14.82 -6.20
C PHE A 255 2.28 14.02 -5.76
N PHE A 256 2.02 13.93 -4.45
CA PHE A 256 0.83 13.22 -3.96
C PHE A 256 -0.48 13.88 -4.40
N LYS A 257 -0.48 15.21 -4.59
CA LYS A 257 -1.62 15.95 -5.13
C LYS A 257 -1.88 15.59 -6.59
N GLN A 258 -0.84 15.53 -7.44
CA GLN A 258 -0.95 15.09 -8.84
C GLN A 258 -1.42 13.63 -8.98
N MET A 259 -1.10 12.79 -7.99
CA MET A 259 -1.51 11.39 -7.97
C MET A 259 -2.85 11.13 -7.25
N ASP A 260 -3.54 12.16 -6.77
CA ASP A 260 -4.81 12.09 -6.02
C ASP A 260 -4.72 11.26 -4.72
N PHE A 261 -3.59 11.26 -4.06
CA PHE A 261 -3.38 10.50 -2.81
C PHE A 261 -3.93 11.25 -1.60
N SER A 262 -5.24 11.47 -1.57
CA SER A 262 -5.93 12.31 -0.59
C SER A 262 -5.64 11.94 0.87
N SER A 263 -5.51 10.66 1.19
CA SER A 263 -5.18 10.20 2.56
C SER A 263 -3.77 10.62 3.00
N LEU A 264 -2.80 10.59 2.08
CA LEU A 264 -1.42 11.04 2.35
C LEU A 264 -1.35 12.56 2.45
N LEU A 265 -2.13 13.30 1.65
CA LEU A 265 -2.21 14.77 1.71
C LEU A 265 -2.79 15.26 3.05
N LYS A 266 -3.76 14.54 3.63
CA LYS A 266 -4.37 14.88 4.92
C LYS A 266 -3.43 14.66 6.12
N ASN A 267 -2.38 13.87 5.96
CA ASN A 267 -1.42 13.60 7.02
C ASN A 267 -0.33 14.69 7.07
N SER A 268 -0.63 15.79 7.76
CA SER A 268 0.28 16.95 7.88
C SER A 268 1.64 16.61 8.50
N ALA A 269 1.72 15.56 9.31
CA ALA A 269 2.97 15.11 9.93
C ALA A 269 4.01 14.59 8.91
N LEU A 270 3.60 14.37 7.66
CA LEU A 270 4.50 13.93 6.59
C LEU A 270 5.36 15.07 6.01
N TYR A 271 5.02 16.35 6.24
CA TYR A 271 5.61 17.48 5.51
C TYR A 271 6.24 18.51 6.43
N SER A 272 7.41 19.08 6.04
CA SER A 272 8.14 20.05 6.85
C SER A 272 7.60 21.48 6.76
N ASP A 273 7.24 21.96 5.58
CA ASP A 273 6.91 23.38 5.35
C ASP A 273 5.60 23.56 4.57
N VAL A 274 4.86 22.50 4.41
CA VAL A 274 3.52 22.57 3.90
C VAL A 274 2.62 22.76 5.10
N GLN A 275 2.29 24.01 5.42
CA GLN A 275 0.96 24.19 5.96
C GLN A 275 0.06 23.60 4.86
N PRO A 276 -0.70 22.51 5.14
CA PRO A 276 -1.78 22.19 4.24
C PRO A 276 -2.46 23.56 4.08
N LYS A 277 -2.41 24.13 2.88
CA LYS A 277 -3.51 24.98 2.52
C LYS A 277 -4.67 24.02 2.72
N GLU A 278 -5.26 24.06 3.92
CA GLU A 278 -6.68 23.85 3.99
C GLU A 278 -7.12 24.57 2.73
N SER A 279 -7.56 23.80 1.72
CA SER A 279 -8.32 24.42 0.64
C SER A 279 -9.09 25.47 1.44
N GLU A 280 -9.12 26.70 1.03
CA GLU A 280 -10.08 27.66 1.50
C GLU A 280 -11.49 27.07 1.20
N ALA A 281 -11.77 25.91 1.72
CA ALA A 281 -13.03 25.55 2.25
C ALA A 281 -13.18 26.61 3.33
N GLU A 282 -13.81 27.72 2.98
CA GLU A 282 -14.35 28.70 3.90
C GLU A 282 -14.70 27.90 5.14
N LYS A 283 -14.13 28.26 6.30
CA LYS A 283 -14.41 27.53 7.55
C LYS A 283 -15.91 27.48 7.67
N ILE A 284 -16.51 26.34 7.28
CA ILE A 284 -17.95 26.18 7.32
C ILE A 284 -18.29 26.25 8.79
N GLU A 285 -18.99 27.31 9.16
CA GLU A 285 -19.40 27.54 10.52
C GLU A 285 -20.31 26.39 10.97
N LYS A 286 -19.97 25.73 12.08
CA LYS A 286 -20.84 24.69 12.67
C LYS A 286 -21.69 25.32 13.74
N VAL A 287 -23.02 25.24 13.60
CA VAL A 287 -24.01 25.82 14.48
C VAL A 287 -24.81 24.71 15.13
N VAL A 288 -24.78 24.67 16.47
CA VAL A 288 -25.64 23.74 17.23
C VAL A 288 -27.09 24.21 17.13
N LEU A 289 -27.98 23.34 16.66
CA LEU A 289 -29.38 23.63 16.57
C LEU A 289 -30.02 23.67 18.00
N ASN A 290 -30.65 24.77 18.31
CA ASN A 290 -31.65 24.91 19.35
C ASN A 290 -32.90 25.56 18.71
N LYS A 291 -33.98 25.73 19.48
CA LYS A 291 -35.24 26.27 18.95
C LYS A 291 -35.09 27.69 18.40
N GLU A 292 -34.34 28.54 19.07
CA GLU A 292 -34.07 29.92 18.63
C GLU A 292 -33.28 29.98 17.33
N PHE A 293 -32.22 29.16 17.20
CA PHE A 293 -31.41 29.06 15.97
C PHE A 293 -32.19 28.42 14.83
N LEU A 294 -33.00 27.38 15.09
CA LEU A 294 -33.85 26.76 14.08
C LEU A 294 -34.81 27.79 13.46
N ASP A 295 -35.44 28.61 14.28
CA ASP A 295 -36.35 29.67 13.83
C ASP A 295 -35.64 30.79 13.07
N SER A 296 -34.37 31.06 13.37
CA SER A 296 -33.55 32.08 12.71
C SER A 296 -32.99 31.70 11.36
N ILE A 297 -33.04 30.44 10.96
CA ILE A 297 -32.48 29.98 9.67
C ILE A 297 -33.27 30.67 8.53
N ASP A 298 -32.54 31.46 7.74
CA ASP A 298 -33.07 32.02 6.48
C ASP A 298 -33.09 30.94 5.37
N LEU A 299 -34.29 30.52 5.04
CA LEU A 299 -34.56 29.56 3.98
C LEU A 299 -34.97 30.21 2.64
N THR A 300 -34.87 31.52 2.55
CA THR A 300 -35.19 32.26 1.31
C THR A 300 -34.04 32.11 0.31
N ASN A 301 -34.40 31.99 -0.98
CA ASN A 301 -33.44 31.90 -2.08
C ASN A 301 -32.47 30.72 -2.05
N ILE A 302 -32.75 29.68 -1.27
CA ILE A 302 -31.95 28.45 -1.28
C ILE A 302 -32.13 27.75 -2.64
N LYS A 303 -31.03 27.58 -3.38
CA LYS A 303 -31.01 26.85 -4.66
C LYS A 303 -30.62 25.40 -4.47
N GLU A 304 -29.74 25.14 -3.50
CA GLU A 304 -29.23 23.82 -3.17
C GLU A 304 -28.86 23.71 -1.69
N PHE A 305 -28.89 22.51 -1.15
CA PHE A 305 -28.35 22.20 0.17
C PHE A 305 -27.95 20.74 0.29
N CYS A 306 -26.94 20.49 1.15
CA CYS A 306 -26.56 19.13 1.51
C CYS A 306 -27.15 18.75 2.86
N TYR A 307 -27.50 17.48 3.04
CA TYR A 307 -28.07 17.02 4.29
C TYR A 307 -27.77 15.56 4.60
N ASN A 308 -27.87 15.23 5.87
CA ASN A 308 -27.82 13.86 6.38
C ASN A 308 -28.89 13.71 7.48
N LEU A 309 -30.02 13.09 7.15
CA LEU A 309 -31.11 12.92 8.13
C LEU A 309 -30.77 11.94 9.25
N SER A 310 -29.85 11.00 9.04
CA SER A 310 -29.46 10.04 10.09
C SER A 310 -28.61 10.67 11.19
N THR A 311 -27.85 11.71 10.87
CA THR A 311 -27.04 12.50 11.83
C THR A 311 -27.68 13.83 12.19
N MET A 312 -28.80 14.19 11.57
CA MET A 312 -29.50 15.49 11.72
C MET A 312 -28.59 16.67 11.43
N GLU A 313 -27.87 16.59 10.31
CA GLU A 313 -26.96 17.62 9.85
C GLU A 313 -27.44 18.22 8.54
N PHE A 314 -27.34 19.55 8.41
CA PHE A 314 -27.80 20.32 7.24
C PHE A 314 -26.77 21.39 6.88
N LEU A 315 -26.25 21.37 5.66
CA LEU A 315 -25.39 22.43 5.12
C LEU A 315 -26.25 23.37 4.28
N ILE A 316 -26.51 24.55 4.81
CA ILE A 316 -27.34 25.59 4.21
C ILE A 316 -26.58 26.92 4.28
N ASN A 317 -26.47 27.65 3.17
CA ASN A 317 -25.80 28.97 3.12
C ASN A 317 -24.39 28.95 3.75
N ASN A 318 -23.59 27.92 3.44
CA ASN A 318 -22.23 27.74 3.94
C ASN A 318 -22.11 27.57 5.48
N LYS A 319 -23.19 27.14 6.14
CA LYS A 319 -23.22 26.80 7.57
C LYS A 319 -23.75 25.39 7.77
N ILE A 320 -23.06 24.60 8.61
CA ILE A 320 -23.54 23.28 9.03
C ILE A 320 -24.33 23.43 10.32
N TYR A 321 -25.62 23.17 10.22
CA TYR A 321 -26.53 23.08 11.35
C TYR A 321 -26.62 21.62 11.80
N TYR A 322 -26.47 21.35 13.10
CA TYR A 322 -26.48 19.98 13.63
C TYR A 322 -27.08 19.92 15.03
N LEU A 323 -27.64 18.75 15.40
CA LEU A 323 -28.06 18.49 16.78
C LEU A 323 -26.88 17.88 17.56
N GLU A 324 -26.60 18.47 18.72
CA GLU A 324 -25.65 17.93 19.66
C GLU A 324 -26.23 16.66 20.32
N LYS A 325 -25.52 15.51 20.14
CA LYS A 325 -25.90 14.24 20.78
C LYS A 325 -25.57 14.28 22.29
N ASN A 326 -26.28 15.09 23.04
CA ASN A 326 -26.22 15.02 24.50
C ASN A 326 -27.19 13.94 24.99
N PHE A 327 -26.69 13.00 25.77
CA PHE A 327 -27.47 11.98 26.48
C PHE A 327 -28.41 12.56 27.59
N SER A 328 -28.83 13.78 27.46
CA SER A 328 -29.85 14.31 28.38
C SER A 328 -31.24 13.95 27.82
N MET A 329 -32.08 13.41 28.68
CA MET A 329 -33.49 13.05 28.40
C MET A 329 -34.36 14.25 28.03
N PHE A 330 -33.77 15.42 27.76
CA PHE A 330 -34.43 16.70 27.42
C PHE A 330 -33.66 17.39 26.28
N SER A 331 -33.63 16.80 25.09
CA SER A 331 -33.32 17.59 23.89
C SER A 331 -34.57 18.43 23.58
N GLU A 332 -34.43 19.77 23.59
CA GLU A 332 -35.52 20.71 23.30
C GLU A 332 -36.02 20.63 21.85
N LEU A 333 -35.30 19.90 20.97
CA LEU A 333 -35.63 19.73 19.56
C LEU A 333 -35.59 18.25 19.18
N ASP A 334 -36.56 17.84 18.38
CA ASP A 334 -36.61 16.54 17.73
C ASP A 334 -36.68 16.65 16.20
N LEU A 335 -36.85 15.50 15.52
CA LEU A 335 -36.97 15.48 14.08
C LEU A 335 -38.22 16.18 13.57
N ASP A 336 -39.31 16.16 14.34
CA ASP A 336 -40.60 16.79 13.99
C ASP A 336 -40.41 18.29 13.89
N ASP A 337 -39.77 18.92 14.87
CA ASP A 337 -39.45 20.35 14.87
C ASP A 337 -38.60 20.76 13.67
N ILE A 338 -37.58 19.96 13.37
CA ILE A 338 -36.68 20.21 12.25
C ILE A 338 -37.43 20.11 10.92
N ILE A 339 -38.24 19.07 10.74
CA ILE A 339 -39.00 18.88 9.50
C ILE A 339 -40.10 19.93 9.34
N GLU A 340 -40.70 20.39 10.40
CA GLU A 340 -41.64 21.51 10.35
C GLU A 340 -40.98 22.76 9.73
N LYS A 341 -39.73 23.07 10.11
CA LYS A 341 -39.00 24.22 9.58
C LYS A 341 -38.36 23.98 8.22
N ILE A 342 -37.52 22.92 8.10
CA ILE A 342 -36.71 22.68 6.93
C ILE A 342 -37.47 21.92 5.85
N GLY A 343 -38.59 21.28 6.18
CA GLY A 343 -39.42 20.51 5.27
C GLY A 343 -39.83 21.26 4.00
N VAL A 344 -39.92 22.60 4.07
CA VAL A 344 -40.19 23.45 2.91
C VAL A 344 -39.11 23.30 1.81
N LEU A 345 -37.85 23.07 2.17
CA LEU A 345 -36.76 22.83 1.20
C LEU A 345 -36.90 21.48 0.54
N PHE A 346 -37.33 20.45 1.28
CA PHE A 346 -37.57 19.12 0.72
C PHE A 346 -38.77 19.11 -0.25
N LYS A 347 -39.83 19.86 0.07
CA LYS A 347 -41.03 19.99 -0.77
C LYS A 347 -40.81 20.80 -2.04
N ASN A 348 -39.82 21.70 -2.05
CA ASN A 348 -39.56 22.59 -3.16
C ASN A 348 -38.81 21.87 -4.28
N GLU A 349 -39.42 21.62 -5.42
CA GLU A 349 -38.88 20.96 -6.58
C GLU A 349 -37.75 21.74 -7.27
N LYS A 350 -37.63 23.06 -7.03
CA LYS A 350 -36.58 23.90 -7.58
C LYS A 350 -35.28 23.86 -6.77
N VAL A 351 -35.38 23.42 -5.52
CA VAL A 351 -34.20 23.27 -4.65
C VAL A 351 -33.51 21.95 -4.94
N PHE A 352 -32.22 21.99 -5.24
CA PHE A 352 -31.40 20.82 -5.44
C PHE A 352 -30.92 20.25 -4.11
N LYS A 353 -31.03 18.95 -3.92
CA LYS A 353 -30.71 18.27 -2.66
C LYS A 353 -29.57 17.29 -2.88
N ILE A 354 -28.58 17.30 -2.00
CA ILE A 354 -27.44 16.40 -2.05
C ILE A 354 -27.39 15.58 -0.77
N THR A 355 -27.45 14.27 -0.92
CA THR A 355 -27.40 13.30 0.20
C THR A 355 -26.54 12.10 -0.16
N LYS A 356 -26.25 11.25 0.83
CA LYS A 356 -25.63 9.94 0.58
C LYS A 356 -26.55 8.75 0.90
N SER A 357 -27.80 8.99 1.23
CA SER A 357 -28.73 7.96 1.70
C SER A 357 -30.17 8.21 1.27
N ALA A 358 -30.40 8.65 0.03
CA ALA A 358 -31.72 9.06 -0.47
C ALA A 358 -32.80 8.02 -0.21
N LYS A 359 -32.50 6.71 -0.37
CA LYS A 359 -33.47 5.64 -0.10
C LYS A 359 -33.96 5.64 1.34
N GLN A 360 -33.07 5.81 2.30
CA GLN A 360 -33.42 5.87 3.73
C GLN A 360 -34.15 7.17 4.05
N ASP A 361 -33.69 8.27 3.46
CA ASP A 361 -34.30 9.59 3.64
C ASP A 361 -35.72 9.63 3.14
N MET A 362 -36.04 8.99 2.00
CA MET A 362 -37.41 8.86 1.48
C MET A 362 -38.32 8.18 2.49
N HIS A 363 -37.87 7.13 3.18
CA HIS A 363 -38.69 6.47 4.21
C HIS A 363 -38.94 7.35 5.42
N ILE A 364 -37.97 8.20 5.78
CA ILE A 364 -38.13 9.16 6.88
C ILE A 364 -39.13 10.26 6.47
N LEU A 365 -38.90 10.90 5.31
CA LEU A 365 -39.68 12.01 4.80
C LEU A 365 -41.13 11.62 4.49
N ALA A 366 -41.38 10.36 4.06
CA ALA A 366 -42.72 9.85 3.81
C ALA A 366 -43.65 9.92 5.04
N LYS A 367 -43.11 9.86 6.26
CA LYS A 367 -43.89 10.01 7.51
C LYS A 367 -44.47 11.41 7.68
N TYR A 368 -43.89 12.41 6.98
CA TYR A 368 -44.27 13.81 7.00
C TYR A 368 -44.98 14.25 5.72
N ASP A 369 -45.42 13.28 4.90
CA ASP A 369 -46.05 13.53 3.61
C ASP A 369 -45.16 14.39 2.67
N ILE A 370 -43.84 14.10 2.71
CA ILE A 370 -42.83 14.74 1.86
C ILE A 370 -42.28 13.72 0.88
N GLN A 371 -42.45 14.01 -0.41
CA GLN A 371 -41.81 13.26 -1.49
C GLN A 371 -40.50 13.92 -1.86
N LEU A 372 -39.38 13.18 -1.74
CA LEU A 372 -38.05 13.65 -2.15
C LEU A 372 -37.98 13.75 -3.68
N ASN A 373 -37.60 14.94 -4.15
CA ASN A 373 -37.48 15.23 -5.59
C ASN A 373 -36.23 16.09 -5.83
N ASN A 374 -35.77 16.21 -7.07
CA ASN A 374 -34.63 17.01 -7.49
C ASN A 374 -33.41 16.82 -6.58
N PHE A 375 -32.92 15.59 -6.51
CA PHE A 375 -31.82 15.21 -5.60
C PHE A 375 -30.71 14.44 -6.32
N PHE A 376 -29.55 14.40 -5.68
CA PHE A 376 -28.41 13.57 -6.04
C PHE A 376 -28.00 12.71 -4.85
N ASP A 377 -27.89 11.39 -5.07
CA ASP A 377 -27.36 10.46 -4.07
C ASP A 377 -25.92 10.11 -4.40
N ILE A 378 -25.02 10.59 -3.55
CA ILE A 378 -23.57 10.39 -3.70
C ILE A 378 -23.22 8.90 -3.69
N SER A 379 -23.84 8.10 -2.80
CA SER A 379 -23.52 6.67 -2.69
C SER A 379 -23.97 5.87 -3.91
N VAL A 380 -25.11 6.23 -4.49
CA VAL A 380 -25.59 5.58 -5.71
C VAL A 380 -24.73 5.96 -6.91
N ALA A 381 -24.37 7.23 -7.03
CA ALA A 381 -23.49 7.70 -8.10
C ALA A 381 -22.12 7.03 -8.06
N ASP A 382 -21.52 6.96 -6.87
CA ASP A 382 -20.26 6.27 -6.64
C ASP A 382 -20.34 4.78 -6.96
N TYR A 383 -21.42 4.12 -6.54
CA TYR A 383 -21.65 2.71 -6.86
C TYR A 383 -21.70 2.46 -8.37
N ILE A 384 -22.36 3.36 -9.13
CA ILE A 384 -22.46 3.25 -10.59
C ILE A 384 -21.10 3.45 -11.25
N ILE A 385 -20.34 4.46 -10.83
CA ILE A 385 -19.01 4.79 -11.41
C ILE A 385 -17.99 3.70 -11.09
N ASN A 386 -17.97 3.22 -9.85
CA ASN A 386 -16.97 2.27 -9.37
C ASN A 386 -17.41 0.80 -9.48
N ALA A 387 -18.47 0.51 -10.21
CA ALA A 387 -19.00 -0.85 -10.43
C ALA A 387 -19.19 -1.67 -9.13
N GLY A 388 -19.58 -1.02 -8.04
CA GLY A 388 -19.80 -1.65 -6.74
C GLY A 388 -18.55 -1.99 -5.94
N LEU A 389 -17.37 -1.52 -6.35
CA LEU A 389 -16.15 -1.60 -5.54
C LEU A 389 -16.29 -0.73 -4.29
N LYS A 390 -15.70 -1.17 -3.16
CA LYS A 390 -15.72 -0.38 -1.92
C LYS A 390 -15.05 0.99 -2.15
N SER A 391 -15.81 2.04 -1.95
CA SER A 391 -15.31 3.41 -1.94
C SER A 391 -15.26 3.99 -0.52
N ASN A 392 -14.59 5.13 -0.37
CA ASN A 392 -14.47 5.83 0.91
C ASN A 392 -15.69 6.72 1.24
N ILE A 393 -16.78 6.64 0.46
CA ILE A 393 -17.96 7.51 0.63
C ILE A 393 -18.65 7.32 1.98
N ASP A 394 -18.56 6.14 2.57
CA ASP A 394 -19.15 5.88 3.89
C ASP A 394 -18.59 6.82 4.99
N ASN A 395 -17.38 7.33 4.82
CA ASN A 395 -16.66 8.13 5.81
C ASN A 395 -16.57 9.63 5.48
N ILE A 396 -17.25 10.12 4.44
CA ILE A 396 -17.24 11.54 4.11
C ILE A 396 -18.13 12.35 5.07
N GLU A 397 -17.64 13.52 5.47
CA GLU A 397 -18.40 14.50 6.27
C GLU A 397 -19.35 15.31 5.38
N LEU A 398 -20.41 15.88 5.98
CA LEU A 398 -21.38 16.71 5.26
C LEU A 398 -20.74 17.89 4.51
N SER A 399 -19.69 18.48 5.04
CA SER A 399 -18.89 19.53 4.41
C SER A 399 -18.31 19.14 3.05
N GLN A 400 -18.18 17.85 2.79
CA GLN A 400 -17.59 17.30 1.57
C GLN A 400 -18.65 16.89 0.52
N TYR A 401 -19.94 16.92 0.84
CA TYR A 401 -21.00 16.41 -0.05
C TYR A 401 -21.07 17.18 -1.36
N HIS A 402 -20.95 18.52 -1.31
CA HIS A 402 -21.00 19.33 -2.53
C HIS A 402 -19.82 19.04 -3.46
N SER A 403 -18.60 19.04 -2.94
CA SER A 403 -17.40 18.73 -3.75
C SER A 403 -17.43 17.31 -4.31
N GLN A 404 -17.97 16.35 -3.54
CA GLN A 404 -18.14 14.97 -4.03
C GLN A 404 -19.22 14.87 -5.11
N TYR A 405 -20.31 15.62 -4.99
CA TYR A 405 -21.31 15.75 -6.04
C TYR A 405 -20.71 16.29 -7.35
N GLU A 406 -19.94 17.37 -7.30
CA GLU A 406 -19.30 17.94 -8.48
C GLU A 406 -18.37 16.92 -9.17
N LEU A 407 -17.55 16.21 -8.39
CA LEU A 407 -16.66 15.17 -8.91
C LEU A 407 -17.44 14.07 -9.62
N LEU A 408 -18.41 13.45 -8.93
CA LEU A 408 -19.13 12.30 -9.45
C LEU A 408 -20.07 12.69 -10.62
N SER A 409 -20.69 13.86 -10.57
CA SER A 409 -21.55 14.33 -11.66
C SER A 409 -20.79 14.57 -12.97
N ASN A 410 -19.54 15.04 -12.88
CA ASN A 410 -18.66 15.19 -14.03
C ASN A 410 -18.24 13.84 -14.61
N GLN A 411 -17.84 12.89 -13.75
CA GLN A 411 -17.50 11.53 -14.17
C GLN A 411 -18.69 10.79 -14.83
N LEU A 412 -19.91 10.98 -14.33
CA LEU A 412 -21.10 10.40 -14.96
C LEU A 412 -21.38 10.97 -16.35
N LYS A 413 -21.10 12.28 -16.58
CA LYS A 413 -21.22 12.92 -17.89
C LYS A 413 -20.17 12.45 -18.90
N GLU A 414 -18.95 12.17 -18.44
CA GLU A 414 -17.87 11.68 -19.28
C GLU A 414 -18.05 10.22 -19.70
N ASN A 415 -18.77 9.43 -18.90
CA ASN A 415 -19.06 8.01 -19.14
C ASN A 415 -20.41 7.75 -19.84
N SER A 416 -21.20 8.78 -20.12
CA SER A 416 -22.48 8.72 -20.85
C SER A 416 -22.34 9.19 -22.32
#